data_c3396b2c00cb8131fc63b37dc9ae8fee
#
_entry.id   c3396b2c00cb8131fc63b37dc9ae8fee
#
_cell.length_a   1.000
_cell.length_b   1.000
_cell.length_c   1.000
_cell.angle_alpha   90.00
_cell.angle_beta   90.00
_cell.angle_gamma   90.00
#
_symmetry.space_group_name_H-M   'P 1'
#
loop_
_entity.id
_entity.type
_entity.pdbx_description
1 polymer ?
#
loop_
_entity_poly.entity_id
_entity_poly.type
_entity_poly.pdbx_seq_one_letter_code
_entity_poly.pdbx_strand_id
1 'polypeptide(L)' 'MDISRVKYNLGKDVRLRLQRHYIDGQYRLTGCILRRKKTGEFYYQAELIDKASGSIAITSLDDIFEEGENK' A
#
# COMPACT_ATOMS: atom_id res chain seq x y z
N MET A 1 3.68 5.53 -1.41
CA MET A 1 3.46 5.51 -2.88
C MET A 1 2.60 6.68 -3.27
N ASP A 2 2.98 7.40 -4.30
CA ASP A 2 2.14 8.46 -4.84
C ASP A 2 0.90 7.88 -5.51
N ILE A 3 -0.23 8.58 -5.40
CA ILE A 3 -1.50 8.09 -5.95
C ILE A 3 -1.42 7.85 -7.47
N SER A 4 -0.62 8.62 -8.18
CA SER A 4 -0.46 8.46 -9.63
C SER A 4 0.20 7.14 -10.02
N ARG A 5 0.88 6.48 -9.07
CA ARG A 5 1.57 5.21 -9.31
C ARG A 5 0.72 3.99 -9.01
N VAL A 6 -0.41 4.18 -8.34
CA VAL A 6 -1.25 3.04 -7.90
C VAL A 6 -1.69 2.19 -9.07
N LYS A 7 -2.19 2.80 -10.12
CA LYS A 7 -2.73 2.05 -11.27
C LYS A 7 -1.69 1.17 -11.95
N TYR A 8 -0.41 1.53 -11.86
CA TYR A 8 0.66 0.73 -12.47
C TYR A 8 1.12 -0.40 -11.56
N ASN A 9 0.70 -0.40 -10.30
CA ASN A 9 1.13 -1.36 -9.30
C ASN A 9 0.00 -2.27 -8.82
N LEU A 10 -1.22 -2.07 -9.29
CA LEU A 10 -2.33 -2.98 -8.98
C LEU A 10 -2.00 -4.38 -9.49
N GLY A 11 -2.15 -5.37 -8.61
CA GLY A 11 -1.84 -6.76 -8.93
C GLY A 11 -0.37 -7.10 -8.81
N LYS A 12 0.48 -6.16 -8.41
CA LYS A 12 1.92 -6.38 -8.26
C LYS A 12 2.31 -6.40 -6.78
N ASP A 13 3.42 -7.09 -6.51
CA ASP A 13 4.01 -7.08 -5.19
C ASP A 13 4.55 -5.68 -4.88
N VAL A 14 4.40 -5.27 -3.64
CA VAL A 14 4.88 -3.98 -3.16
C VAL A 14 5.69 -4.17 -1.88
N ARG A 15 6.48 -3.15 -1.54
CA ARG A 15 7.19 -3.10 -0.28
C ARG A 15 6.30 -2.40 0.75
N LEU A 16 6.15 -3.01 1.90
CA LEU A 16 5.38 -2.44 3.02
C LEU A 16 6.34 -1.99 4.12
N ARG A 17 6.16 -0.76 4.58
CA ARG A 17 6.88 -0.25 5.75
C ARG A 17 6.03 -0.45 6.99
N LEU A 18 6.59 -1.18 7.97
CA LEU A 18 6.02 -1.33 9.29
C LEU A 18 7.00 -0.75 10.29
N GLN A 19 6.71 0.44 10.80
CA GLN A 19 7.59 1.15 11.70
C GLN A 19 8.97 1.36 11.07
N ARG A 20 10.00 0.64 11.53
CA ARG A 20 11.37 0.75 11.03
C ARG A 20 11.74 -0.39 10.09
N HIS A 21 10.80 -1.27 9.81
CA HIS A 21 11.07 -2.46 9.00
C HIS A 21 10.38 -2.36 7.66
N TYR A 22 11.02 -2.94 6.66
CA TYR A 22 10.44 -3.06 5.32
C TYR A 22 10.24 -4.53 5.01
N ILE A 23 9.10 -4.84 4.42
CA ILE A 23 8.73 -6.21 4.04
C ILE A 23 8.57 -6.23 2.52
N ASP A 24 9.40 -7.03 1.87
CA ASP A 24 9.35 -7.19 0.42
C ASP A 24 8.75 -8.54 0.03
N GLY A 25 8.00 -8.56 -1.07
CA GLY A 25 7.57 -9.80 -1.69
C GLY A 25 6.43 -10.53 -0.99
N GLN A 26 5.93 -10.03 0.13
CA GLN A 26 4.88 -10.69 0.88
C GLN A 26 3.49 -10.15 0.55
N TYR A 27 3.40 -8.89 0.21
CA TYR A 27 2.13 -8.20 0.01
C TYR A 27 1.95 -7.79 -1.43
N ARG A 28 0.73 -7.94 -1.93
CA ARG A 28 0.34 -7.51 -3.27
C ARG A 28 -0.69 -6.40 -3.15
N LEU A 29 -0.51 -5.35 -3.93
CA LEU A 29 -1.46 -4.24 -3.94
C LEU A 29 -2.71 -4.65 -4.72
N THR A 30 -3.86 -4.59 -4.06
CA THR A 30 -5.14 -5.00 -4.67
C THR A 30 -6.11 -3.85 -4.82
N GLY A 31 -5.89 -2.74 -4.15
CA GLY A 31 -6.80 -1.61 -4.26
C GLY A 31 -6.27 -0.37 -3.57
N CYS A 32 -7.00 0.72 -3.78
CA CYS A 32 -6.72 1.98 -3.13
C CYS A 32 -8.05 2.58 -2.68
N ILE A 33 -8.10 3.05 -1.45
CA ILE A 33 -9.32 3.55 -0.82
C ILE A 33 -9.15 5.04 -0.59
N LEU A 34 -10.09 5.82 -1.12
CA LEU A 34 -10.16 7.25 -0.84
C LEU A 34 -11.03 7.45 0.40
N ARG A 35 -10.49 8.14 1.39
CA ARG A 35 -11.22 8.46 2.60
C ARG A 35 -11.20 9.95 2.87
N ARG A 36 -12.19 10.39 3.64
CA ARG A 36 -12.32 11.78 4.04
C ARG A 36 -12.24 11.90 5.56
N LYS A 37 -11.40 12.79 6.05
CA LYS A 37 -11.33 13.12 7.47
C LYS A 37 -12.52 14.01 7.86
N LYS A 38 -12.78 14.08 9.16
CA LYS A 38 -13.83 14.97 9.69
C LYS A 38 -13.57 16.43 9.33
N THR A 39 -12.30 16.79 9.16
CA THR A 39 -11.89 18.15 8.75
C THR A 39 -12.20 18.46 7.29
N GLY A 40 -12.57 17.46 6.50
CA GLY A 40 -12.83 17.60 5.07
C GLY A 40 -11.66 17.24 4.19
N GLU A 41 -10.49 17.01 4.76
CA GLU A 41 -9.32 16.58 3.99
C GLU A 41 -9.47 15.14 3.53
N PHE A 42 -8.92 14.84 2.34
CA PHE A 42 -8.92 13.50 1.79
C PHE A 42 -7.57 12.84 2.02
N TYR A 43 -7.59 11.52 2.14
CA TYR A 43 -6.37 10.72 2.22
C TYR A 43 -6.62 9.36 1.59
N TYR A 44 -5.52 8.65 1.29
CA TYR A 44 -5.60 7.35 0.62
C TYR A 44 -5.06 6.25 1.52
N GLN A 45 -5.72 5.09 1.43
CA GLN A 45 -5.24 3.86 2.04
C GLN A 45 -5.02 2.82 0.97
N ALA A 46 -4.03 1.97 1.18
CA ALA A 46 -3.77 0.84 0.30
C ALA A 46 -4.47 -0.40 0.85
N GLU A 47 -5.07 -1.16 -0.06
CA GLU A 47 -5.57 -2.49 0.25
C GLU A 47 -4.56 -3.49 -0.27
N LEU A 48 -4.12 -4.38 0.62
CA LEU A 48 -3.09 -5.37 0.30
C LEU A 48 -3.63 -6.77 0.59
N ILE A 49 -3.15 -7.74 -0.17
CA ILE A 49 -3.32 -9.14 0.18
C ILE A 49 -1.99 -9.70 0.64
N ASP A 50 -2.02 -10.40 1.78
CA ASP A 50 -0.88 -11.17 2.26
C ASP A 50 -0.88 -12.48 1.49
N LYS A 51 0.14 -12.70 0.66
CA LYS A 51 0.19 -13.88 -0.22
C LYS A 51 0.33 -15.18 0.55
N ALA A 52 0.89 -15.12 1.77
CA ALA A 52 1.08 -16.32 2.56
C ALA A 52 -0.22 -16.80 3.20
N SER A 53 -1.04 -15.88 3.71
CA SER A 53 -2.25 -16.21 4.45
C SER A 53 -3.54 -15.96 3.67
N GLY A 54 -3.48 -15.15 2.63
CA GLY A 54 -4.68 -14.69 1.92
C GLY A 54 -5.44 -13.60 2.64
N SER A 55 -4.93 -13.12 3.76
CA SER A 55 -5.59 -12.06 4.54
C SER A 55 -5.46 -10.71 3.86
N ILE A 56 -6.48 -9.88 4.07
CA ILE A 56 -6.49 -8.49 3.57
C ILE A 56 -5.95 -7.58 4.67
N ALA A 57 -5.08 -6.67 4.28
CA ALA A 57 -4.55 -5.65 5.17
C ALA A 57 -4.82 -4.27 4.57
N ILE A 58 -5.16 -3.31 5.42
CA ILE A 58 -5.38 -1.92 5.02
C ILE A 58 -4.34 -1.08 5.73
N THR A 59 -3.63 -0.26 4.98
CA THR A 59 -2.59 0.60 5.54
C THR A 59 -2.55 1.92 4.79
N SER A 60 -1.83 2.90 5.34
CA SER A 60 -1.64 4.18 4.65
C SER A 60 -0.91 3.95 3.33
N LEU A 61 -1.33 4.68 2.29
CA LEU A 61 -0.62 4.64 1.01
C LEU A 61 0.83 5.11 1.16
N ASP A 62 1.09 5.95 2.15
CA ASP A 62 2.45 6.46 2.43
C ASP A 62 3.41 5.37 2.91
N ASP A 63 2.89 4.23 3.36
CA ASP A 63 3.70 3.12 3.85
C ASP A 63 3.99 2.08 2.78
N ILE A 64 3.57 2.33 1.55
CA ILE A 64 3.72 1.42 0.43
C ILE A 64 4.71 2.00 -0.57
N PHE A 65 5.63 1.16 -1.05
CA PHE A 65 6.64 1.54 -2.02
C PHE A 65 6.67 0.53 -3.16
N GLU A 66 7.04 1.00 -4.35
CA GLU A 66 7.27 0.10 -5.47
C GLU A 66 8.45 -0.81 -5.13
N GLU A 67 8.37 -2.07 -5.57
CA GLU A 67 9.48 -2.99 -5.38
C GLU A 67 10.72 -2.47 -6.11
N GLY A 68 11.88 -2.58 -5.41
CA GLY A 68 13.13 -2.07 -5.96
C GLY A 68 13.36 -0.59 -5.75
N GLU A 69 12.39 0.11 -5.18
CA GLU A 69 12.52 1.53 -4.87
C GLU A 69 13.51 1.73 -3.73
N ASN A 70 14.46 2.64 -3.91
CA ASN A 70 15.44 2.98 -2.86
C ASN A 70 14.82 3.88 -1.82
N LYS A 71 15.12 3.57 -0.57
CA LYS A 71 14.65 4.36 0.57
C LYS A 71 15.77 4.67 1.52
#